data_ec043d8868ab70f02dfd1d3fe21a432b
#
_entry.id   ec043d8868ab70f02dfd1d3fe21a432b
#
_cell.length_a   1.000
_cell.length_b   1.000
_cell.length_c   1.000
_cell.angle_alpha   90.00
_cell.angle_beta   90.00
_cell.angle_gamma   90.00
#
_symmetry.space_group_name_H-M   'P 1'
#
loop_
_entity.id
_entity.type
_entity.pdbx_description
1 polymer ?
#
loop_
_entity_poly.entity_id
_entity_poly.type
_entity_poly.pdbx_seq_one_letter_code
_entity_poly.pdbx_strand_id
1 'polypeptide(L)'
;MKRALLLVLDSFGIGASADAPRFGDAGANTLLHIAEARARSGKPLHLPNLARLGLGHAAALSGGSFPPCFSADTAVEGAWGYARELSSGKDTPSGHWEMAGGPGLFDWGYFPALENSFPPELLDALIERGKLPGVLGNCHASGTTILEQLGEEHIRSGKPILYTSADSVLQIAAHEEHFGLDRLYALCQLARELCDRYNIGRVIARPFRGEHAAGFRRTGNRHDLSLIHI
;
A
#
# COMPACT_ATOMS: atom_id res chain seq x y z
N MET A 1 24.92 10.87 -23.85
CA MET A 1 24.61 10.00 -22.69
C MET A 1 23.29 9.31 -23.00
N LYS A 2 23.21 7.95 -22.94
CA LYS A 2 21.95 7.23 -23.12
C LYS A 2 21.13 7.37 -21.84
N ARG A 3 19.83 7.63 -21.96
CA ARG A 3 18.90 7.78 -20.82
C ARG A 3 17.79 6.74 -20.93
N ALA A 4 17.36 6.19 -19.80
CA ALA A 4 16.16 5.37 -19.69
C ALA A 4 15.19 6.06 -18.73
N LEU A 5 13.89 5.95 -19.02
CA LEU A 5 12.82 6.50 -18.19
C LEU A 5 11.87 5.35 -17.85
N LEU A 6 11.67 5.09 -16.56
CA LEU A 6 10.70 4.13 -16.07
C LEU A 6 9.48 4.89 -15.52
N LEU A 7 8.31 4.67 -16.13
CA LEU A 7 7.03 5.23 -15.68
C LEU A 7 6.19 4.13 -15.07
N VAL A 8 5.92 4.22 -13.78
CA VAL A 8 5.09 3.26 -13.04
C VAL A 8 3.70 3.84 -12.86
N LEU A 9 2.69 3.13 -13.36
CA LEU A 9 1.28 3.41 -13.06
C LEU A 9 0.92 2.66 -11.78
N ASP A 10 0.97 3.35 -10.65
CA ASP A 10 0.68 2.77 -9.35
C ASP A 10 -0.73 2.19 -9.29
N SER A 11 -0.90 1.04 -8.64
CA SER A 11 -2.17 0.31 -8.49
C SER A 11 -2.84 -0.13 -9.81
N PHE A 12 -2.11 -0.16 -10.92
CA PHE A 12 -2.64 -0.47 -12.25
C PHE A 12 -2.18 -1.85 -12.73
N GLY A 13 -2.86 -2.90 -12.25
CA GLY A 13 -2.56 -4.28 -12.65
C GLY A 13 -3.26 -4.72 -13.94
N ILE A 14 -2.61 -5.61 -14.70
CA ILE A 14 -3.12 -6.23 -15.93
C ILE A 14 -3.36 -7.74 -15.77
N GLY A 15 -3.55 -8.21 -14.55
CA GLY A 15 -3.78 -9.60 -14.17
C GLY A 15 -3.42 -9.84 -12.72
N ALA A 16 -3.73 -11.03 -12.20
CA ALA A 16 -3.39 -11.47 -10.85
C ALA A 16 -2.09 -12.27 -10.85
N SER A 17 -1.26 -12.09 -9.81
CA SER A 17 -0.10 -12.95 -9.56
C SER A 17 -0.50 -14.37 -9.14
N ALA A 18 0.41 -15.33 -9.21
CA ALA A 18 0.14 -16.71 -8.85
C ALA A 18 -0.23 -16.90 -7.36
N ASP A 19 0.28 -16.05 -6.50
CA ASP A 19 0.04 -16.04 -5.05
C ASP A 19 -1.16 -15.16 -4.62
N ALA A 20 -1.80 -14.44 -5.54
CA ALA A 20 -2.95 -13.59 -5.28
C ALA A 20 -4.04 -14.25 -4.39
N PRO A 21 -4.35 -15.55 -4.52
CA PRO A 21 -5.31 -16.21 -3.63
C PRO A 21 -4.92 -16.18 -2.14
N ARG A 22 -3.62 -16.16 -1.81
CA ARG A 22 -3.13 -16.05 -0.43
C ARG A 22 -3.52 -14.72 0.22
N PHE A 23 -3.75 -13.70 -0.60
CA PHE A 23 -4.04 -12.33 -0.18
C PHE A 23 -5.49 -11.91 -0.45
N GLY A 24 -6.36 -12.84 -0.85
CA GLY A 24 -7.75 -12.55 -1.20
C GLY A 24 -7.93 -11.82 -2.53
N ASP A 25 -6.89 -11.75 -3.35
CA ASP A 25 -6.85 -11.01 -4.62
C ASP A 25 -7.02 -11.92 -5.86
N ALA A 26 -7.56 -13.12 -5.69
CA ALA A 26 -7.84 -14.01 -6.82
C ALA A 26 -8.71 -13.30 -7.87
N GLY A 27 -8.26 -13.31 -9.14
CA GLY A 27 -8.96 -12.64 -10.23
C GLY A 27 -8.75 -11.13 -10.31
N ALA A 28 -7.86 -10.55 -9.50
CA ALA A 28 -7.55 -9.12 -9.59
C ALA A 28 -7.05 -8.74 -11.00
N ASN A 29 -7.70 -7.75 -11.62
CA ASN A 29 -7.29 -7.18 -12.91
C ASN A 29 -7.85 -5.77 -13.03
N THR A 30 -7.10 -4.80 -12.55
CA THR A 30 -7.54 -3.40 -12.45
C THR A 30 -7.94 -2.83 -13.81
N LEU A 31 -7.11 -3.04 -14.84
CA LEU A 31 -7.39 -2.52 -16.17
C LEU A 31 -8.67 -3.12 -16.75
N LEU A 32 -8.82 -4.45 -16.69
CA LEU A 32 -10.02 -5.13 -17.23
C LEU A 32 -11.29 -4.65 -16.53
N HIS A 33 -11.29 -4.65 -15.19
CA HIS A 33 -12.47 -4.27 -14.40
C HIS A 33 -12.87 -2.81 -14.62
N ILE A 34 -11.89 -1.89 -14.73
CA ILE A 34 -12.17 -0.48 -15.07
C ILE A 34 -12.73 -0.39 -16.50
N ALA A 35 -12.13 -1.07 -17.47
CA ALA A 35 -12.59 -1.04 -18.86
C ALA A 35 -14.03 -1.55 -19.01
N GLU A 36 -14.34 -2.67 -18.33
CA GLU A 36 -15.71 -3.22 -18.31
C GLU A 36 -16.71 -2.30 -17.62
N ALA A 37 -16.37 -1.76 -16.45
CA ALA A 37 -17.24 -0.83 -15.73
C ALA A 37 -17.53 0.42 -16.55
N ARG A 38 -16.52 0.96 -17.22
CA ARG A 38 -16.66 2.11 -18.12
C ARG A 38 -17.50 1.78 -19.35
N ALA A 39 -17.30 0.62 -19.96
CA ALA A 39 -18.11 0.16 -21.10
C ALA A 39 -19.59 -0.01 -20.71
N ARG A 40 -19.87 -0.67 -19.57
CA ARG A 40 -21.25 -0.81 -19.03
C ARG A 40 -21.93 0.53 -18.74
N SER A 41 -21.17 1.56 -18.35
CA SER A 41 -21.72 2.91 -18.12
C SER A 41 -21.91 3.75 -19.39
N GLY A 42 -21.68 3.19 -20.57
CA GLY A 42 -21.77 3.92 -21.86
C GLY A 42 -20.63 4.93 -22.09
N LYS A 43 -19.58 4.88 -21.28
CA LYS A 43 -18.41 5.78 -21.37
C LYS A 43 -17.13 4.95 -21.44
N PRO A 44 -16.88 4.20 -22.54
CA PRO A 44 -15.71 3.32 -22.64
C PRO A 44 -14.41 4.09 -22.45
N LEU A 45 -13.38 3.38 -22.00
CA LEU A 45 -12.03 3.94 -21.93
C LEU A 45 -11.53 4.23 -23.36
N HIS A 46 -10.79 5.33 -23.48
CA HIS A 46 -10.12 5.71 -24.73
C HIS A 46 -8.64 5.94 -24.44
N LEU A 47 -7.80 4.96 -24.79
CA LEU A 47 -6.38 4.91 -24.47
C LEU A 47 -5.53 4.66 -25.73
N PRO A 48 -5.63 5.51 -26.78
CA PRO A 48 -5.04 5.23 -28.09
C PRO A 48 -3.50 5.13 -28.05
N ASN A 49 -2.84 5.94 -27.24
CA ASN A 49 -1.38 5.91 -27.12
C ASN A 49 -0.90 4.63 -26.41
N LEU A 50 -1.58 4.20 -25.36
CA LEU A 50 -1.24 2.96 -24.65
C LEU A 50 -1.57 1.73 -25.52
N ALA A 51 -2.61 1.81 -26.36
CA ALA A 51 -2.94 0.79 -27.34
C ALA A 51 -1.78 0.62 -28.35
N ARG A 52 -1.31 1.72 -28.94
CA ARG A 52 -0.16 1.73 -29.88
C ARG A 52 1.14 1.26 -29.23
N LEU A 53 1.32 1.46 -27.93
CA LEU A 53 2.46 0.93 -27.16
C LEU A 53 2.31 -0.56 -26.78
N GLY A 54 1.17 -1.19 -27.08
CA GLY A 54 0.95 -2.63 -26.89
C GLY A 54 0.33 -3.02 -25.56
N LEU A 55 -0.20 -2.08 -24.76
CA LEU A 55 -0.82 -2.39 -23.46
C LEU A 55 -1.96 -3.42 -23.59
N GLY A 56 -2.80 -3.32 -24.63
CA GLY A 56 -3.89 -4.29 -24.87
C GLY A 56 -3.37 -5.71 -25.07
N HIS A 57 -2.29 -5.88 -25.83
CA HIS A 57 -1.65 -7.18 -26.06
C HIS A 57 -0.99 -7.72 -24.77
N ALA A 58 -0.30 -6.87 -24.01
CA ALA A 58 0.26 -7.26 -22.72
C ALA A 58 -0.82 -7.71 -21.73
N ALA A 59 -1.94 -6.97 -21.67
CA ALA A 59 -3.10 -7.31 -20.85
C ALA A 59 -3.76 -8.64 -21.26
N ALA A 60 -3.93 -8.85 -22.57
CA ALA A 60 -4.50 -10.11 -23.09
C ALA A 60 -3.59 -11.31 -22.78
N LEU A 61 -2.28 -11.14 -22.92
CA LEU A 61 -1.31 -12.21 -22.64
C LEU A 61 -1.23 -12.53 -21.14
N SER A 62 -1.33 -11.53 -20.28
CA SER A 62 -1.30 -11.70 -18.82
C SER A 62 -2.64 -12.18 -18.25
N GLY A 63 -3.75 -11.57 -18.68
CA GLY A 63 -5.09 -11.78 -18.12
C GLY A 63 -6.00 -12.70 -18.95
N GLY A 64 -5.55 -13.20 -20.10
CA GLY A 64 -6.29 -14.15 -20.95
C GLY A 64 -7.29 -13.53 -21.91
N SER A 65 -7.55 -12.23 -21.86
CA SER A 65 -8.50 -11.55 -22.77
C SER A 65 -8.15 -10.08 -22.98
N PHE A 66 -8.56 -9.55 -24.15
CA PHE A 66 -8.47 -8.11 -24.40
C PHE A 66 -9.52 -7.36 -23.57
N PRO A 67 -9.10 -6.33 -22.79
CA PRO A 67 -10.07 -5.42 -22.18
C PRO A 67 -10.91 -4.70 -23.26
N PRO A 68 -12.18 -4.36 -23.00
CA PRO A 68 -13.12 -3.82 -24.02
C PRO A 68 -12.66 -2.55 -24.76
N CYS A 69 -11.66 -1.85 -24.26
CA CYS A 69 -11.11 -0.64 -24.89
C CYS A 69 -9.94 -0.92 -25.86
N PHE A 70 -9.56 -2.17 -26.06
CA PHE A 70 -8.46 -2.58 -26.93
C PHE A 70 -8.90 -3.58 -27.99
N SER A 71 -8.19 -3.61 -29.11
CA SER A 71 -8.39 -4.58 -30.19
C SER A 71 -7.08 -5.31 -30.51
N ALA A 72 -7.20 -6.59 -30.84
CA ALA A 72 -6.09 -7.39 -31.34
C ALA A 72 -5.49 -6.86 -32.65
N ASP A 73 -6.32 -6.17 -33.45
CA ASP A 73 -5.92 -5.59 -34.75
C ASP A 73 -5.17 -4.25 -34.61
N THR A 74 -4.98 -3.75 -33.37
CA THR A 74 -4.25 -2.50 -33.17
C THR A 74 -2.79 -2.65 -33.58
N ALA A 75 -2.36 -1.83 -34.53
CA ALA A 75 -0.95 -1.78 -34.92
C ALA A 75 -0.09 -1.27 -33.74
N VAL A 76 0.89 -2.07 -33.34
CA VAL A 76 1.77 -1.77 -32.20
C VAL A 76 3.08 -1.19 -32.73
N GLU A 77 3.49 -0.07 -32.16
CA GLU A 77 4.71 0.67 -32.54
C GLU A 77 5.86 0.47 -31.52
N GLY A 78 5.56 -0.12 -30.36
CA GLY A 78 6.52 -0.37 -29.27
C GLY A 78 6.83 -1.85 -29.06
N ALA A 79 7.80 -2.13 -28.21
CA ALA A 79 7.96 -3.44 -27.60
C ALA A 79 7.04 -3.55 -26.38
N TRP A 80 6.39 -4.69 -26.22
CA TRP A 80 5.45 -4.93 -25.12
C TRP A 80 5.66 -6.33 -24.53
N GLY A 81 5.17 -6.51 -23.31
CA GLY A 81 5.20 -7.78 -22.60
C GLY A 81 4.61 -7.62 -21.22
N TYR A 82 4.59 -8.70 -20.45
CA TYR A 82 4.28 -8.67 -19.04
C TYR A 82 5.36 -9.40 -18.25
N ALA A 83 5.57 -9.01 -17.02
CA ALA A 83 6.44 -9.68 -16.08
C ALA A 83 5.61 -10.36 -14.99
N ARG A 84 6.08 -11.51 -14.51
CA ARG A 84 5.56 -12.16 -13.30
C ARG A 84 6.48 -11.85 -12.15
N GLU A 85 5.90 -11.52 -11.01
CA GLU A 85 6.64 -11.30 -9.78
C GLU A 85 7.30 -12.61 -9.31
N LEU A 86 8.58 -12.50 -8.94
CA LEU A 86 9.35 -13.59 -8.31
C LEU A 86 9.39 -13.43 -6.80
N SER A 87 9.28 -12.19 -6.31
CA SER A 87 9.26 -11.88 -4.89
C SER A 87 8.06 -12.52 -4.22
N SER A 88 8.27 -13.03 -3.01
CA SER A 88 7.18 -13.54 -2.18
C SER A 88 6.45 -12.38 -1.50
N GLY A 89 5.13 -12.32 -1.65
CA GLY A 89 4.31 -11.47 -0.83
C GLY A 89 3.84 -10.17 -1.48
N LYS A 90 2.92 -9.53 -0.79
CA LYS A 90 2.22 -8.32 -1.21
C LYS A 90 2.80 -7.11 -0.48
N ASP A 91 3.83 -6.50 -1.03
CA ASP A 91 4.45 -5.31 -0.46
C ASP A 91 5.08 -4.40 -1.52
N THR A 92 4.97 -3.08 -1.35
CA THR A 92 5.51 -2.07 -2.27
C THR A 92 7.03 -2.13 -2.41
N PRO A 93 7.84 -2.25 -1.33
CA PRO A 93 9.29 -2.39 -1.45
C PRO A 93 9.71 -3.57 -2.31
N SER A 94 9.14 -4.75 -2.11
CA SER A 94 9.46 -5.96 -2.90
C SER A 94 9.27 -5.72 -4.39
N GLY A 95 8.14 -5.16 -4.79
CA GLY A 95 7.87 -4.84 -6.21
C GLY A 95 8.85 -3.85 -6.80
N HIS A 96 9.24 -2.81 -6.04
CA HIS A 96 10.22 -1.83 -6.52
C HIS A 96 11.63 -2.41 -6.63
N TRP A 97 12.04 -3.24 -5.68
CA TRP A 97 13.35 -3.91 -5.75
C TRP A 97 13.42 -4.88 -6.93
N GLU A 98 12.35 -5.62 -7.14
CA GLU A 98 12.29 -6.55 -8.26
C GLU A 98 12.36 -5.84 -9.61
N MET A 99 11.65 -4.71 -9.78
CA MET A 99 11.78 -3.84 -10.96
C MET A 99 13.21 -3.30 -11.14
N ALA A 100 13.94 -3.13 -10.03
CA ALA A 100 15.35 -2.74 -10.04
C ALA A 100 16.33 -3.92 -10.22
N GLY A 101 15.84 -5.16 -10.35
CA GLY A 101 16.63 -6.37 -10.55
C GLY A 101 17.00 -7.14 -9.27
N GLY A 102 16.42 -6.78 -8.12
CA GLY A 102 16.66 -7.43 -6.83
C GLY A 102 15.38 -8.03 -6.22
N PRO A 103 14.89 -9.19 -6.69
CA PRO A 103 13.69 -9.80 -6.11
C PRO A 103 13.89 -10.20 -4.65
N GLY A 104 12.89 -9.93 -3.82
CA GLY A 104 12.86 -10.32 -2.41
C GLY A 104 12.40 -11.78 -2.27
N LEU A 105 13.35 -12.72 -2.10
CA LEU A 105 13.06 -14.15 -2.00
C LEU A 105 12.87 -14.63 -0.55
N PHE A 106 12.30 -13.79 0.30
CA PHE A 106 11.98 -14.10 1.69
C PHE A 106 10.52 -13.76 1.99
N ASP A 107 9.95 -14.46 2.96
CA ASP A 107 8.56 -14.23 3.34
C ASP A 107 8.43 -13.04 4.28
N TRP A 108 7.57 -12.11 3.93
CA TRP A 108 7.13 -11.02 4.81
C TRP A 108 6.14 -11.52 5.85
N GLY A 109 6.18 -10.90 7.03
CA GLY A 109 5.12 -11.03 8.02
C GLY A 109 3.93 -10.12 7.71
N TYR A 110 2.76 -10.51 8.17
CA TYR A 110 1.52 -9.76 8.00
C TYR A 110 0.72 -9.77 9.30
N PHE A 111 -0.15 -8.79 9.45
CA PHE A 111 -1.17 -8.77 10.50
C PHE A 111 -2.53 -9.06 9.85
N PRO A 112 -2.93 -10.33 9.69
CA PRO A 112 -4.07 -10.70 8.86
C PRO A 112 -5.44 -10.46 9.50
N ALA A 113 -5.51 -10.34 10.83
CA ALA A 113 -6.77 -10.12 11.54
C ALA A 113 -7.30 -8.71 11.26
N LEU A 114 -8.58 -8.59 10.87
CA LEU A 114 -9.20 -7.31 10.54
C LEU A 114 -9.40 -6.41 11.77
N GLU A 115 -9.67 -7.02 12.93
CA GLU A 115 -9.79 -6.37 14.24
C GLU A 115 -8.80 -7.03 15.19
N ASN A 116 -8.29 -6.28 16.16
CA ASN A 116 -7.22 -6.72 17.05
C ASN A 116 -6.02 -7.28 16.25
N SER A 117 -5.64 -6.54 15.22
CA SER A 117 -4.66 -6.97 14.22
C SER A 117 -3.27 -7.26 14.80
N PHE A 118 -2.86 -6.46 15.79
CA PHE A 118 -1.52 -6.56 16.36
C PHE A 118 -1.48 -7.49 17.57
N PRO A 119 -0.44 -8.33 17.70
CA PRO A 119 -0.26 -9.18 18.87
C PRO A 119 -0.24 -8.37 20.17
N PRO A 120 -0.85 -8.86 21.26
CA PRO A 120 -0.86 -8.17 22.54
C PRO A 120 0.55 -7.82 23.04
N GLU A 121 1.51 -8.71 22.89
CA GLU A 121 2.89 -8.52 23.31
C GLU A 121 3.59 -7.36 22.57
N LEU A 122 3.22 -7.14 21.31
CA LEU A 122 3.71 -6.00 20.53
C LEU A 122 3.12 -4.70 21.06
N LEU A 123 1.82 -4.67 21.32
CA LEU A 123 1.13 -3.50 21.86
C LEU A 123 1.61 -3.14 23.26
N ASP A 124 1.72 -4.12 24.15
CA ASP A 124 2.18 -3.93 25.53
C ASP A 124 3.60 -3.37 25.56
N ALA A 125 4.50 -3.95 24.77
CA ALA A 125 5.88 -3.46 24.64
C ALA A 125 5.94 -2.03 24.07
N LEU A 126 5.10 -1.71 23.09
CA LEU A 126 5.03 -0.38 22.49
C LEU A 126 4.48 0.65 23.49
N ILE A 127 3.45 0.30 24.24
CA ILE A 127 2.85 1.15 25.28
C ILE A 127 3.85 1.41 26.40
N GLU A 128 4.47 0.37 26.95
CA GLU A 128 5.41 0.47 28.06
C GLU A 128 6.66 1.27 27.67
N ARG A 129 7.38 0.84 26.62
CA ARG A 129 8.61 1.48 26.18
C ARG A 129 8.39 2.87 25.59
N GLY A 130 7.25 3.08 24.89
CA GLY A 130 6.84 4.37 24.34
C GLY A 130 6.21 5.32 25.36
N LYS A 131 6.03 4.88 26.62
CA LYS A 131 5.37 5.63 27.69
C LYS A 131 4.04 6.23 27.22
N LEU A 132 3.21 5.38 26.60
CA LEU A 132 1.92 5.79 26.03
C LEU A 132 0.80 5.58 27.06
N PRO A 133 -0.23 6.42 27.02
CA PRO A 133 -1.46 6.19 27.83
C PRO A 133 -2.31 5.02 27.31
N GLY A 134 -1.89 4.39 26.23
CA GLY A 134 -2.55 3.33 25.48
C GLY A 134 -2.47 3.60 23.99
N VAL A 135 -3.21 2.83 23.20
CA VAL A 135 -3.31 2.97 21.75
C VAL A 135 -4.77 3.00 21.30
N LEU A 136 -5.04 3.52 20.11
CA LEU A 136 -6.33 3.49 19.43
C LEU A 136 -6.21 2.69 18.12
N GLY A 137 -7.34 2.22 17.61
CA GLY A 137 -7.40 1.48 16.34
C GLY A 137 -7.14 -0.01 16.54
N ASN A 138 -5.92 -0.48 16.27
CA ASN A 138 -5.57 -1.89 16.27
C ASN A 138 -6.40 -2.71 15.28
N CYS A 139 -6.54 -2.22 14.04
CA CYS A 139 -7.39 -2.81 13.01
C CYS A 139 -6.85 -2.57 11.60
N HIS A 140 -7.44 -3.25 10.61
CA HIS A 140 -7.30 -2.88 9.22
C HIS A 140 -8.14 -1.63 8.93
N ALA A 141 -7.52 -0.62 8.34
CA ALA A 141 -8.25 0.59 7.97
C ALA A 141 -7.62 1.36 6.81
N SER A 142 -8.45 2.11 6.10
CA SER A 142 -7.98 3.22 5.28
C SER A 142 -7.56 4.37 6.19
N GLY A 143 -6.42 4.98 5.90
CA GLY A 143 -5.91 6.01 6.79
C GLY A 143 -6.71 7.32 6.77
N THR A 144 -7.60 7.58 5.79
CA THR A 144 -8.56 8.69 5.84
C THR A 144 -9.71 8.37 6.79
N THR A 145 -10.31 7.21 6.61
CA THR A 145 -11.44 6.75 7.42
C THR A 145 -11.08 6.66 8.90
N ILE A 146 -9.90 6.11 9.24
CA ILE A 146 -9.52 5.94 10.65
C ILE A 146 -9.22 7.29 11.33
N LEU A 147 -8.74 8.29 10.59
CA LEU A 147 -8.58 9.64 11.13
C LEU A 147 -9.92 10.30 11.42
N GLU A 148 -10.90 10.15 10.55
CA GLU A 148 -12.26 10.65 10.77
C GLU A 148 -12.91 10.02 12.01
N GLN A 149 -12.66 8.73 12.25
CA GLN A 149 -13.23 7.97 13.35
C GLN A 149 -12.54 8.21 14.69
N LEU A 150 -11.21 8.31 14.71
CA LEU A 150 -10.41 8.26 15.94
C LEU A 150 -9.57 9.51 16.19
N GLY A 151 -9.52 10.46 15.27
CA GLY A 151 -8.66 11.63 15.38
C GLY A 151 -8.99 12.53 16.56
N GLU A 152 -10.27 12.76 16.84
CA GLU A 152 -10.70 13.55 18.00
C GLU A 152 -10.38 12.84 19.31
N GLU A 153 -10.61 11.52 19.40
CA GLU A 153 -10.23 10.71 20.56
C GLU A 153 -8.72 10.71 20.79
N HIS A 154 -7.93 10.65 19.69
CA HIS A 154 -6.48 10.77 19.77
C HIS A 154 -6.05 12.09 20.40
N ILE A 155 -6.61 13.21 19.94
CA ILE A 155 -6.31 14.55 20.49
C ILE A 155 -6.65 14.62 21.97
N ARG A 156 -7.82 14.12 22.36
CA ARG A 156 -8.31 14.14 23.73
C ARG A 156 -7.51 13.25 24.69
N SER A 157 -7.14 12.05 24.26
CA SER A 157 -6.52 11.02 25.09
C SER A 157 -4.99 10.97 25.03
N GLY A 158 -4.40 11.54 23.98
CA GLY A 158 -2.97 11.41 23.71
C GLY A 158 -2.52 10.03 23.23
N LYS A 159 -3.47 9.11 22.97
CA LYS A 159 -3.19 7.76 22.48
C LYS A 159 -2.95 7.79 20.96
N PRO A 160 -1.82 7.31 20.43
CA PRO A 160 -1.61 7.22 18.99
C PRO A 160 -2.56 6.21 18.36
N ILE A 161 -2.86 6.41 17.05
CA ILE A 161 -3.74 5.54 16.28
C ILE A 161 -2.87 4.53 15.53
N LEU A 162 -3.03 3.24 15.85
CA LEU A 162 -2.32 2.13 15.19
C LEU A 162 -3.27 1.41 14.25
N TYR A 163 -2.83 1.19 13.02
CA TYR A 163 -3.61 0.44 12.04
C TYR A 163 -2.69 -0.23 11.00
N THR A 164 -3.25 -1.19 10.30
CA THR A 164 -2.58 -1.88 9.21
C THR A 164 -3.44 -1.91 7.95
N SER A 165 -2.93 -2.51 6.90
CA SER A 165 -3.59 -2.82 5.64
C SER A 165 -3.20 -4.22 5.18
N ALA A 166 -3.55 -4.58 3.94
CA ALA A 166 -3.20 -5.89 3.39
C ALA A 166 -1.68 -6.08 3.16
N ASP A 167 -0.90 -5.00 3.24
CA ASP A 167 0.55 -5.01 3.07
C ASP A 167 1.25 -5.43 4.37
N SER A 168 2.56 -5.75 4.26
CA SER A 168 3.44 -5.97 5.43
C SER A 168 3.79 -4.66 6.12
N VAL A 169 2.86 -4.10 6.88
CA VAL A 169 3.00 -2.74 7.43
C VAL A 169 2.35 -2.55 8.79
N LEU A 170 2.97 -1.75 9.64
CA LEU A 170 2.36 -1.10 10.80
C LEU A 170 2.36 0.41 10.58
N GLN A 171 1.21 1.04 10.70
CA GLN A 171 1.06 2.48 10.51
C GLN A 171 0.66 3.14 11.83
N ILE A 172 1.32 4.24 12.16
CA ILE A 172 1.06 5.02 13.36
C ILE A 172 0.66 6.43 12.96
N ALA A 173 -0.60 6.79 13.20
CA ALA A 173 -1.05 8.14 12.98
C ALA A 173 -1.11 8.93 14.31
N ALA A 174 -0.67 10.18 14.24
CA ALA A 174 -0.72 11.10 15.37
C ALA A 174 -0.80 12.56 14.88
N HIS A 175 -1.46 13.41 15.68
CA HIS A 175 -1.60 14.82 15.38
C HIS A 175 -0.28 15.55 15.64
N GLU A 176 0.19 16.33 14.66
CA GLU A 176 1.51 16.98 14.73
C GLU A 176 1.68 17.93 15.91
N GLU A 177 0.65 18.67 16.26
CA GLU A 177 0.72 19.69 17.32
C GLU A 177 0.39 19.10 18.69
N HIS A 178 -0.61 18.21 18.79
CA HIS A 178 -1.03 17.64 20.08
C HIS A 178 -0.16 16.48 20.56
N PHE A 179 0.35 15.66 19.66
CA PHE A 179 1.24 14.54 20.00
C PHE A 179 2.71 14.90 19.85
N GLY A 180 3.05 15.70 18.86
CA GLY A 180 4.41 16.10 18.49
C GLY A 180 5.03 15.19 17.42
N LEU A 181 5.63 15.82 16.41
CA LEU A 181 6.21 15.11 15.28
C LEU A 181 7.43 14.27 15.69
N ASP A 182 8.32 14.83 16.50
CA ASP A 182 9.51 14.12 16.99
C ASP A 182 9.13 12.91 17.84
N ARG A 183 8.09 13.04 18.67
CA ARG A 183 7.56 11.92 19.46
C ARG A 183 6.99 10.82 18.60
N LEU A 184 6.27 11.19 17.50
CA LEU A 184 5.76 10.23 16.54
C LEU A 184 6.90 9.48 15.87
N TYR A 185 7.96 10.16 15.44
CA TYR A 185 9.10 9.51 14.81
C TYR A 185 9.86 8.59 15.76
N ALA A 186 10.08 9.01 17.00
CA ALA A 186 10.69 8.16 18.01
C ALA A 186 9.84 6.91 18.30
N LEU A 187 8.51 7.06 18.33
CA LEU A 187 7.59 5.94 18.50
C LEU A 187 7.63 4.98 17.28
N CYS A 188 7.72 5.50 16.07
CA CYS A 188 7.85 4.67 14.87
C CYS A 188 9.20 3.94 14.83
N GLN A 189 10.28 4.56 15.29
CA GLN A 189 11.58 3.88 15.43
C GLN A 189 11.51 2.72 16.42
N LEU A 190 10.90 2.93 17.58
CA LEU A 190 10.65 1.87 18.55
C LEU A 190 9.76 0.75 17.96
N ALA A 191 8.69 1.11 17.25
CA ALA A 191 7.84 0.16 16.59
C ALA A 191 8.59 -0.64 15.53
N ARG A 192 9.55 -0.01 14.80
CA ARG A 192 10.40 -0.71 13.83
C ARG A 192 11.21 -1.83 14.50
N GLU A 193 11.89 -1.52 15.61
CA GLU A 193 12.66 -2.51 16.38
C GLU A 193 11.78 -3.69 16.86
N LEU A 194 10.58 -3.38 17.36
CA LEU A 194 9.64 -4.40 17.83
C LEU A 194 9.09 -5.26 16.70
N CYS A 195 8.87 -4.67 15.52
CA CYS A 195 8.32 -5.34 14.34
C CYS A 195 9.31 -6.26 13.63
N ASP A 196 10.61 -6.17 13.91
CA ASP A 196 11.63 -7.04 13.29
C ASP A 196 11.38 -8.53 13.58
N ARG A 197 10.96 -8.87 14.81
CA ARG A 197 10.62 -10.25 15.19
C ARG A 197 9.40 -10.82 14.46
N TYR A 198 8.59 -9.95 13.88
CA TYR A 198 7.40 -10.32 13.11
C TYR A 198 7.62 -10.25 11.60
N ASN A 199 8.83 -9.95 11.17
CA ASN A 199 9.20 -9.81 9.75
C ASN A 199 8.35 -8.78 8.99
N ILE A 200 7.89 -7.73 9.67
CA ILE A 200 7.06 -6.67 9.08
C ILE A 200 7.93 -5.76 8.22
N GLY A 201 7.57 -5.60 6.96
CA GLY A 201 8.34 -4.86 5.97
C GLY A 201 8.51 -3.38 6.29
N ARG A 202 7.46 -2.73 6.80
CA ARG A 202 7.47 -1.27 7.03
C ARG A 202 6.78 -0.86 8.32
N VAL A 203 7.31 0.21 8.93
CA VAL A 203 6.58 1.03 9.90
C VAL A 203 6.46 2.43 9.34
N ILE A 204 5.26 3.01 9.33
CA ILE A 204 5.01 4.29 8.70
C ILE A 204 4.46 5.30 9.72
N ALA A 205 5.16 6.42 9.88
CA ALA A 205 4.62 7.59 10.54
C ALA A 205 3.61 8.31 9.63
N ARG A 206 2.40 8.50 10.14
CA ARG A 206 1.27 9.15 9.45
C ARG A 206 0.81 10.40 10.20
N PRO A 207 1.60 11.46 10.18
CA PRO A 207 1.20 12.70 10.83
C PRO A 207 -0.01 13.35 10.14
N PHE A 208 -0.85 13.99 10.94
CA PHE A 208 -2.01 14.72 10.47
C PHE A 208 -2.24 16.01 11.27
N ARG A 209 -3.07 16.90 10.72
CA ARG A 209 -3.52 18.14 11.33
C ARG A 209 -5.02 18.32 11.17
N GLY A 210 -5.61 19.23 11.90
CA GLY A 210 -7.03 19.57 11.89
C GLY A 210 -7.63 19.54 13.29
N GLU A 211 -8.80 20.12 13.47
CA GLU A 211 -9.43 20.25 14.79
C GLU A 211 -10.61 19.28 15.00
N HIS A 212 -11.18 18.76 13.91
CA HIS A 212 -12.36 17.88 13.95
C HIS A 212 -12.36 16.90 12.77
N ALA A 213 -13.19 15.88 12.84
CA ALA A 213 -13.22 14.76 11.90
C ALA A 213 -13.22 15.16 10.41
N ALA A 214 -14.10 16.07 10.01
CA ALA A 214 -14.17 16.53 8.62
C ALA A 214 -12.99 17.42 8.20
N GLY A 215 -12.20 17.90 9.15
CA GLY A 215 -11.05 18.79 8.94
C GLY A 215 -9.69 18.07 8.97
N PHE A 216 -9.63 16.82 9.40
CA PHE A 216 -8.37 16.09 9.47
C PHE A 216 -7.74 15.86 8.10
N ARG A 217 -6.47 16.23 7.99
CA ARG A 217 -5.69 16.07 6.75
C ARG A 217 -4.30 15.54 7.07
N ARG A 218 -3.87 14.56 6.31
CA ARG A 218 -2.49 14.08 6.34
C ARG A 218 -1.55 15.19 5.90
N THR A 219 -0.38 15.25 6.51
CA THR A 219 0.67 16.21 6.15
C THR A 219 1.74 15.56 5.28
N GLY A 220 2.62 16.38 4.72
CA GLY A 220 3.78 15.91 3.96
C GLY A 220 4.90 15.29 4.82
N ASN A 221 4.78 15.37 6.15
CA ASN A 221 5.78 14.86 7.10
C ASN A 221 5.65 13.33 7.36
N ARG A 222 5.12 12.60 6.37
CA ARG A 222 5.14 11.14 6.37
C ARG A 222 6.59 10.65 6.42
N HIS A 223 6.85 9.62 7.23
CA HIS A 223 8.15 8.98 7.28
C HIS A 223 7.98 7.44 7.27
N ASP A 224 8.64 6.79 6.33
CA ASP A 224 8.61 5.33 6.16
C ASP A 224 9.91 4.74 6.70
N LEU A 225 9.79 3.80 7.63
CA LEU A 225 10.88 3.01 8.19
C LEU A 225 10.75 1.59 7.65
N SER A 226 11.60 1.23 6.72
CA SER A 226 11.61 -0.12 6.14
C SER A 226 12.73 -0.97 6.72
N LEU A 227 12.58 -2.31 6.64
CA LEU A 227 13.62 -3.26 7.04
C LEU A 227 14.90 -3.09 6.19
N ILE A 228 14.74 -2.59 4.97
CA ILE A 228 15.84 -2.36 4.05
C ILE A 228 15.72 -0.92 3.56
N HIS A 229 16.74 -0.12 3.87
CA HIS A 229 16.86 1.21 3.31
C HIS A 229 17.30 1.10 1.85
N ILE A 230 16.50 1.70 0.96
CA ILE A 230 16.89 1.93 -0.44
C ILE A 230 17.55 3.30 -0.52
#